data_5cf704af189ed27a354b72f5047d637e
#
_entry.id   5cf704af189ed27a354b72f5047d637e
#
_cell.length_a   1.000
_cell.length_b   1.000
_cell.length_c   1.000
_cell.angle_alpha   90.00
_cell.angle_beta   90.00
_cell.angle_gamma   90.00
#
_symmetry.space_group_name_H-M   'P 1'
#
loop_
_entity.id
_entity.type
_entity.pdbx_description
1 polymer ?
#
loop_
_entity_poly.entity_id
_entity_poly.type
_entity_poly.pdbx_seq_one_letter_code
_entity_poly.pdbx_strand_id
1 'polypeptide(L)'
;MKILIYSFRRCPYAIRARLALRISKINFINEEINLKDKSSLFLKVSPKGTVPVLVLNNGKIIDESIDIMFWAFKEKRLNNLFEYRNKEQMELIQKMESDFKPHLDIFKYSNNSKSPKKKKAKINCEKFLKKLENLLKKNKFLFHSSPLISDYAIVPFIRQFFFSDKSYFNNIK
;
A
#
# COMPACT_ATOMS: atom_id res chain seq x y z
N MET A 1 -0.97 -14.27 -23.44
CA MET A 1 0.00 -14.19 -22.32
C MET A 1 -0.75 -14.28 -20.99
N LYS A 2 -0.06 -14.67 -19.91
CA LYS A 2 -0.65 -14.60 -18.55
C LYS A 2 -0.38 -13.22 -17.96
N ILE A 3 -1.26 -12.73 -17.07
CA ILE A 3 -1.02 -11.50 -16.31
C ILE A 3 0.17 -11.73 -15.38
N LEU A 4 1.13 -10.81 -15.37
CA LEU A 4 2.36 -10.90 -14.59
C LEU A 4 2.50 -9.66 -13.70
N ILE A 5 2.75 -9.85 -12.40
CA ILE A 5 3.10 -8.76 -11.50
C ILE A 5 4.55 -8.90 -11.03
N TYR A 6 5.37 -7.90 -11.30
CA TYR A 6 6.67 -7.72 -10.68
C TYR A 6 6.49 -7.11 -9.30
N SER A 7 7.04 -7.73 -8.28
CA SER A 7 6.69 -7.45 -6.90
C SER A 7 7.88 -7.62 -5.96
N PHE A 8 7.78 -7.02 -4.78
CA PHE A 8 8.66 -7.32 -3.67
C PHE A 8 7.83 -7.63 -2.42
N ARG A 9 8.10 -8.78 -1.81
CA ARG A 9 7.29 -9.37 -0.73
C ARG A 9 6.94 -8.38 0.38
N ARG A 10 7.91 -7.55 0.81
CA ARG A 10 7.77 -6.62 1.94
C ARG A 10 7.40 -5.19 1.56
N CYS A 11 7.28 -4.88 0.27
CA CYS A 11 6.89 -3.56 -0.20
C CYS A 11 5.38 -3.34 0.02
N PRO A 12 4.95 -2.32 0.78
CA PRO A 12 3.53 -2.09 1.05
C PRO A 12 2.75 -1.74 -0.23
N TYR A 13 3.35 -1.02 -1.17
CA TYR A 13 2.76 -0.76 -2.48
C TYR A 13 2.50 -2.05 -3.26
N ALA A 14 3.48 -2.96 -3.29
CA ALA A 14 3.32 -4.25 -3.95
C ALA A 14 2.31 -5.16 -3.22
N ILE A 15 2.23 -5.07 -1.88
CA ILE A 15 1.23 -5.82 -1.10
C ILE A 15 -0.18 -5.37 -1.47
N ARG A 16 -0.47 -4.04 -1.51
CA ARG A 16 -1.82 -3.56 -1.85
C ARG A 16 -2.25 -3.95 -3.26
N ALA A 17 -1.33 -3.91 -4.23
CA ALA A 17 -1.60 -4.35 -5.60
C ALA A 17 -1.95 -5.85 -5.66
N ARG A 18 -1.14 -6.71 -5.00
CA ARG A 18 -1.44 -8.15 -4.91
C ARG A 18 -2.75 -8.43 -4.18
N LEU A 19 -3.09 -7.67 -3.13
CA LEU A 19 -4.38 -7.79 -2.43
C LEU A 19 -5.53 -7.51 -3.39
N ALA A 20 -5.48 -6.43 -4.16
CA ALA A 20 -6.53 -6.10 -5.11
C ALA A 20 -6.72 -7.19 -6.16
N LEU A 21 -5.63 -7.72 -6.73
CA LEU A 21 -5.69 -8.83 -7.68
C LEU A 21 -6.32 -10.09 -7.06
N ARG A 22 -5.98 -10.41 -5.80
CA ARG A 22 -6.54 -11.55 -5.08
C ARG A 22 -8.02 -11.39 -4.75
N ILE A 23 -8.41 -10.23 -4.23
CA ILE A 23 -9.82 -9.90 -3.93
C ILE A 23 -10.67 -9.99 -5.20
N SER A 24 -10.13 -9.49 -6.31
CA SER A 24 -10.76 -9.57 -7.63
C SER A 24 -10.72 -10.96 -8.25
N LYS A 25 -10.13 -11.97 -7.59
CA LYS A 25 -9.99 -13.34 -8.12
C LYS A 25 -9.35 -13.37 -9.51
N ILE A 26 -8.40 -12.46 -9.76
CA ILE A 26 -7.63 -12.42 -11.00
C ILE A 26 -6.44 -13.37 -10.85
N ASN A 27 -6.29 -14.30 -11.82
CA ASN A 27 -5.13 -15.17 -11.88
C ASN A 27 -3.93 -14.41 -12.44
N PHE A 28 -2.81 -14.45 -11.72
CA PHE A 28 -1.57 -13.78 -12.12
C PHE A 28 -0.34 -14.58 -11.69
N ILE A 29 0.76 -14.39 -12.40
CA ILE A 29 2.09 -14.84 -12.00
C ILE A 29 2.71 -13.74 -11.14
N ASN A 30 3.29 -14.10 -10.00
CA ASN A 30 4.05 -13.16 -9.15
C ASN A 30 5.54 -13.39 -9.34
N GLU A 31 6.21 -12.39 -9.92
CA GLU A 31 7.66 -12.37 -10.08
C GLU A 31 8.29 -11.55 -8.96
N GLU A 32 9.07 -12.19 -8.11
CA GLU A 32 9.75 -11.52 -7.00
C GLU A 32 11.03 -10.84 -7.49
N ILE A 33 11.13 -9.52 -7.26
CA ILE A 33 12.28 -8.72 -7.71
C ILE A 33 13.30 -8.59 -6.59
N ASN A 34 14.56 -8.92 -6.91
CA ASN A 34 15.68 -8.52 -6.09
C ASN A 34 15.98 -7.03 -6.29
N LEU A 35 15.61 -6.19 -5.32
CA LEU A 35 15.78 -4.73 -5.43
C LEU A 35 17.25 -4.27 -5.46
N LYS A 36 18.19 -5.14 -5.04
CA LYS A 36 19.64 -4.84 -5.08
C LYS A 36 20.27 -5.23 -6.43
N ASP A 37 19.65 -6.19 -7.12
CA ASP A 37 20.11 -6.70 -8.40
C ASP A 37 18.92 -6.90 -9.33
N LYS A 38 18.58 -5.83 -10.06
CA LYS A 38 17.39 -5.78 -10.92
C LYS A 38 17.75 -6.31 -12.31
N SER A 39 17.01 -7.32 -12.76
CA SER A 39 17.21 -7.89 -14.10
C SER A 39 16.94 -6.87 -15.21
N SER A 40 17.61 -7.02 -16.33
CA SER A 40 17.41 -6.18 -17.53
C SER A 40 15.97 -6.31 -18.08
N LEU A 41 15.36 -7.49 -17.94
CA LEU A 41 13.96 -7.71 -18.33
C LEU A 41 13.01 -6.86 -17.48
N PHE A 42 13.22 -6.83 -16.16
CA PHE A 42 12.42 -5.97 -15.28
C PHE A 42 12.60 -4.48 -15.61
N LEU A 43 13.84 -4.04 -15.84
CA LEU A 43 14.13 -2.62 -16.16
C LEU A 43 13.51 -2.17 -17.49
N LYS A 44 13.30 -3.08 -18.46
CA LYS A 44 12.56 -2.78 -19.69
C LYS A 44 11.09 -2.43 -19.43
N VAL A 45 10.43 -3.08 -18.47
CA VAL A 45 9.02 -2.82 -18.14
C VAL A 45 8.85 -1.79 -17.02
N SER A 46 9.89 -1.56 -16.23
CA SER A 46 9.93 -0.56 -15.15
C SER A 46 11.22 0.27 -15.25
N PRO A 47 11.29 1.27 -16.13
CA PRO A 47 12.47 2.14 -16.23
C PRO A 47 12.82 2.84 -14.91
N LYS A 48 11.81 3.14 -14.08
CA LYS A 48 11.99 3.66 -12.71
C LYS A 48 12.63 2.64 -11.76
N GLY A 49 12.64 1.35 -12.12
CA GLY A 49 13.12 0.25 -11.28
C GLY A 49 12.34 0.07 -9.99
N THR A 50 11.07 0.44 -9.97
CA THR A 50 10.18 0.36 -8.80
C THR A 50 9.17 -0.76 -8.93
N VAL A 51 8.67 -1.27 -7.79
CA VAL A 51 7.60 -2.26 -7.72
C VAL A 51 6.42 -1.69 -6.91
N PRO A 52 5.16 -2.10 -7.26
CA PRO A 52 4.78 -3.12 -8.22
C PRO A 52 4.76 -2.61 -9.67
N VAL A 53 4.86 -3.55 -10.62
CA VAL A 53 4.52 -3.32 -12.02
C VAL A 53 3.65 -4.49 -12.49
N LEU A 54 2.51 -4.21 -13.09
CA LEU A 54 1.60 -5.19 -13.64
C LEU A 54 1.68 -5.17 -15.17
N VAL A 55 1.94 -6.33 -15.77
CA VAL A 55 1.90 -6.53 -17.22
C VAL A 55 0.68 -7.37 -17.55
N LEU A 56 -0.22 -6.80 -18.34
CA LEU A 56 -1.47 -7.45 -18.75
C LEU A 56 -1.22 -8.43 -19.92
N ASN A 57 -2.19 -9.30 -20.18
CA ASN A 57 -2.13 -10.30 -21.26
C ASN A 57 -2.01 -9.68 -22.66
N ASN A 58 -2.44 -8.42 -22.85
CA ASN A 58 -2.33 -7.65 -24.08
C ASN A 58 -1.04 -6.80 -24.14
N GLY A 59 -0.12 -6.97 -23.19
CA GLY A 59 1.14 -6.21 -23.12
C GLY A 59 1.05 -4.84 -22.46
N LYS A 60 -0.14 -4.35 -22.08
CA LYS A 60 -0.27 -3.08 -21.35
C LYS A 60 0.40 -3.18 -19.98
N ILE A 61 1.13 -2.13 -19.61
CA ILE A 61 1.84 -2.00 -18.33
C ILE A 61 1.10 -1.01 -17.44
N ILE A 62 0.99 -1.34 -16.14
CA ILE A 62 0.48 -0.47 -15.08
C ILE A 62 1.54 -0.47 -13.97
N ASP A 63 2.17 0.66 -13.69
CA ASP A 63 3.31 0.78 -12.78
C ASP A 63 3.00 1.52 -11.47
N GLU A 64 1.77 2.06 -11.31
CA GLU A 64 1.31 2.63 -10.05
C GLU A 64 0.38 1.67 -9.32
N SER A 65 0.70 1.43 -8.05
CA SER A 65 -0.01 0.42 -7.25
C SER A 65 -1.49 0.74 -7.04
N ILE A 66 -1.86 2.02 -6.98
CA ILE A 66 -3.27 2.43 -6.86
C ILE A 66 -4.03 2.21 -8.18
N ASP A 67 -3.38 2.44 -9.31
CA ASP A 67 -3.97 2.19 -10.63
C ASP A 67 -4.15 0.69 -10.88
N ILE A 68 -3.22 -0.15 -10.37
CA ILE A 68 -3.40 -1.61 -10.38
C ILE A 68 -4.64 -2.01 -9.56
N MET A 69 -4.86 -1.39 -8.39
CA MET A 69 -6.06 -1.65 -7.59
C MET A 69 -7.33 -1.28 -8.34
N PHE A 70 -7.38 -0.07 -8.92
CA PHE A 70 -8.54 0.38 -9.72
C PHE A 70 -8.79 -0.52 -10.92
N TRP A 71 -7.74 -0.88 -11.65
CA TRP A 71 -7.86 -1.79 -12.79
C TRP A 71 -8.45 -3.14 -12.35
N ALA A 72 -7.92 -3.74 -11.29
CA ALA A 72 -8.36 -5.04 -10.81
C ALA A 72 -9.84 -5.03 -10.38
N PHE A 73 -10.27 -3.98 -9.68
CA PHE A 73 -11.66 -3.86 -9.22
C PHE A 73 -12.62 -3.58 -10.37
N LYS A 74 -12.26 -2.72 -11.33
CA LYS A 74 -13.06 -2.45 -12.54
C LYS A 74 -13.22 -3.69 -13.42
N GLU A 75 -12.14 -4.43 -13.63
CA GLU A 75 -12.13 -5.67 -14.42
C GLU A 75 -13.15 -6.69 -13.91
N LYS A 76 -13.39 -6.72 -12.61
CA LYS A 76 -14.34 -7.62 -11.94
C LYS A 76 -15.64 -6.94 -11.51
N ARG A 77 -15.91 -5.73 -12.00
CA ARG A 77 -17.12 -4.94 -11.70
C ARG A 77 -17.36 -4.73 -10.19
N LEU A 78 -16.29 -4.60 -9.43
CA LEU A 78 -16.30 -4.32 -7.98
C LEU A 78 -16.27 -2.80 -7.72
N ASN A 79 -17.01 -2.02 -8.50
CA ASN A 79 -16.99 -0.56 -8.49
C ASN A 79 -17.42 0.02 -7.14
N ASN A 80 -18.33 -0.67 -6.43
CA ASN A 80 -18.77 -0.30 -5.09
C ASN A 80 -17.61 -0.13 -4.09
N LEU A 81 -16.45 -0.77 -4.32
CA LEU A 81 -15.29 -0.64 -3.44
C LEU A 81 -14.63 0.75 -3.50
N PHE A 82 -14.80 1.49 -4.59
CA PHE A 82 -14.16 2.79 -4.75
C PHE A 82 -15.12 3.93 -5.14
N GLU A 83 -16.34 3.64 -5.59
CA GLU A 83 -17.32 4.69 -5.94
C GLU A 83 -17.94 5.35 -4.70
N TYR A 84 -18.23 4.55 -3.66
CA TYR A 84 -18.77 5.07 -2.41
C TYR A 84 -17.76 5.99 -1.72
N ARG A 85 -18.15 7.26 -1.46
CA ARG A 85 -17.28 8.28 -0.85
C ARG A 85 -15.89 8.35 -1.49
N ASN A 86 -15.83 8.27 -2.81
CA ASN A 86 -14.56 8.20 -3.57
C ASN A 86 -13.59 9.31 -3.18
N LYS A 87 -14.06 10.57 -3.11
CA LYS A 87 -13.22 11.72 -2.78
C LYS A 87 -12.53 11.55 -1.42
N GLU A 88 -13.28 11.21 -0.38
CA GLU A 88 -12.74 11.05 0.98
C GLU A 88 -11.78 9.87 1.08
N GLN A 89 -12.06 8.78 0.35
CA GLN A 89 -11.17 7.63 0.28
C GLN A 89 -9.83 8.02 -0.37
N MET A 90 -9.87 8.73 -1.50
CA MET A 90 -8.66 9.17 -2.23
C MET A 90 -7.86 10.18 -1.42
N GLU A 91 -8.50 11.14 -0.77
CA GLU A 91 -7.83 12.08 0.12
C GLU A 91 -7.14 11.38 1.30
N LEU A 92 -7.75 10.35 1.87
CA LEU A 92 -7.13 9.59 2.96
C LEU A 92 -5.92 8.77 2.47
N ILE A 93 -6.03 8.15 1.28
CA ILE A 93 -4.92 7.41 0.66
C ILE A 93 -3.77 8.37 0.34
N GLN A 94 -4.06 9.53 -0.24
CA GLN A 94 -3.05 10.54 -0.54
C GLN A 94 -2.36 11.04 0.74
N LYS A 95 -3.10 11.30 1.81
CA LYS A 95 -2.53 11.67 3.11
C LYS A 95 -1.68 10.57 3.72
N MET A 96 -2.05 9.31 3.52
CA MET A 96 -1.18 8.20 3.92
C MET A 96 0.17 8.26 3.17
N GLU A 97 0.16 8.58 1.90
CA GLU A 97 1.37 8.65 1.07
C GLU A 97 2.21 9.89 1.36
N SER A 98 1.58 11.07 1.55
CA SER A 98 2.28 12.34 1.78
C SER A 98 2.75 12.51 3.23
N ASP A 99 1.91 12.13 4.20
CA ASP A 99 2.13 12.46 5.61
C ASP A 99 2.67 11.25 6.41
N PHE A 100 2.07 10.07 6.22
CA PHE A 100 2.45 8.90 7.02
C PHE A 100 3.69 8.18 6.47
N LYS A 101 3.72 7.91 5.16
CA LYS A 101 4.77 7.08 4.55
C LYS A 101 6.18 7.65 4.71
N PRO A 102 6.45 8.97 4.52
CA PRO A 102 7.79 9.52 4.75
C PRO A 102 8.26 9.36 6.20
N HIS A 103 7.35 9.52 7.16
CA HIS A 103 7.67 9.33 8.58
C HIS A 103 7.86 7.85 8.92
N LEU A 104 7.08 6.95 8.33
CA LEU A 104 7.28 5.51 8.44
C LEU A 104 8.67 5.09 7.95
N ASP A 105 9.15 5.65 6.86
CA ASP A 105 10.49 5.36 6.34
C ASP A 105 11.59 5.87 7.29
N ILE A 106 11.46 7.08 7.81
CA ILE A 106 12.38 7.60 8.82
C ILE A 106 12.38 6.69 10.05
N PHE A 107 11.20 6.30 10.53
CA PHE A 107 11.06 5.43 11.69
C PHE A 107 11.73 4.07 11.48
N LYS A 108 11.53 3.47 10.30
CA LYS A 108 12.03 2.14 9.95
C LYS A 108 13.53 2.12 9.70
N TYR A 109 14.08 3.11 8.99
CA TYR A 109 15.45 3.07 8.49
C TYR A 109 16.45 3.91 9.31
N SER A 110 16.00 4.67 10.31
CA SER A 110 16.90 5.41 11.18
C SER A 110 17.60 4.48 12.16
N ASN A 111 18.93 4.39 12.07
CA ASN A 111 19.76 3.57 12.94
C ASN A 111 19.85 4.15 14.38
N ASN A 112 19.66 5.46 14.55
CA ASN A 112 19.71 6.11 15.86
C ASN A 112 18.30 6.19 16.47
N SER A 113 18.02 5.29 17.43
CA SER A 113 16.73 5.23 18.14
C SER A 113 16.39 6.50 18.92
N LYS A 114 17.39 7.22 19.41
CA LYS A 114 17.24 8.43 20.24
C LYS A 114 17.22 9.73 19.41
N SER A 115 17.38 9.67 18.10
CA SER A 115 17.44 10.88 17.28
C SER A 115 16.14 11.69 17.34
N PRO A 116 16.21 13.05 17.42
CA PRO A 116 15.02 13.90 17.39
C PRO A 116 14.16 13.66 16.16
N LYS A 117 14.80 13.38 15.01
CA LYS A 117 14.14 13.07 13.73
C LYS A 117 13.27 11.81 13.85
N LYS A 118 13.78 10.74 14.49
CA LYS A 118 13.01 9.50 14.70
C LYS A 118 11.87 9.70 15.68
N LYS A 119 12.08 10.47 16.76
CA LYS A 119 11.01 10.83 17.71
C LYS A 119 9.89 11.60 17.02
N LYS A 120 10.22 12.63 16.22
CA LYS A 120 9.23 13.38 15.43
C LYS A 120 8.48 12.49 14.44
N ALA A 121 9.17 11.57 13.80
CA ALA A 121 8.56 10.61 12.87
C ALA A 121 7.55 9.69 13.58
N LYS A 122 7.87 9.18 14.77
CA LYS A 122 6.94 8.41 15.61
C LYS A 122 5.65 9.19 15.87
N ILE A 123 5.75 10.42 16.38
CA ILE A 123 4.60 11.28 16.68
C ILE A 123 3.72 11.51 15.46
N ASN A 124 4.32 11.73 14.28
CA ASN A 124 3.56 11.93 13.06
C ASN A 124 2.88 10.64 12.58
N CYS A 125 3.52 9.48 12.74
CA CYS A 125 2.86 8.20 12.49
C CYS A 125 1.66 8.00 13.42
N GLU A 126 1.80 8.27 14.73
CA GLU A 126 0.70 8.17 15.70
C GLU A 126 -0.47 9.10 15.36
N LYS A 127 -0.20 10.35 14.93
CA LYS A 127 -1.25 11.28 14.49
C LYS A 127 -2.09 10.69 13.36
N PHE A 128 -1.46 10.02 12.41
CA PHE A 128 -2.18 9.37 11.34
C PHE A 128 -2.98 8.16 11.84
N LEU A 129 -2.40 7.32 12.71
CA LEU A 129 -3.12 6.20 13.33
C LEU A 129 -4.35 6.69 14.10
N LYS A 130 -4.21 7.75 14.90
CA LYS A 130 -5.33 8.35 15.64
C LYS A 130 -6.46 8.84 14.72
N LYS A 131 -6.11 9.32 13.52
CA LYS A 131 -7.11 9.68 12.50
C LYS A 131 -7.86 8.44 12.01
N LEU A 132 -7.16 7.33 11.73
CA LEU A 132 -7.81 6.07 11.34
C LEU A 132 -8.70 5.54 12.45
N GLU A 133 -8.22 5.56 13.69
CA GLU A 133 -8.99 5.13 14.88
C GLU A 133 -10.30 5.91 15.03
N ASN A 134 -10.26 7.23 14.82
CA ASN A 134 -11.46 8.06 14.87
C ASN A 134 -12.50 7.72 13.77
N LEU A 135 -12.05 7.22 12.62
CA LEU A 135 -12.94 6.72 11.58
C LEU A 135 -13.54 5.35 11.97
N LEU A 136 -12.73 4.48 12.53
CA LEU A 136 -13.13 3.14 12.97
C LEU A 136 -14.08 3.15 14.19
N LYS A 137 -14.03 4.20 15.03
CA LYS A 137 -15.04 4.39 16.10
C LYS A 137 -16.46 4.56 15.56
N LYS A 138 -16.61 5.04 14.33
CA LYS A 138 -17.91 5.33 13.70
C LYS A 138 -18.38 4.20 12.78
N ASN A 139 -17.46 3.40 12.28
CA ASN A 139 -17.73 2.36 11.29
C ASN A 139 -16.89 1.12 11.58
N LYS A 140 -17.33 -0.03 11.07
CA LYS A 140 -16.57 -1.29 11.16
C LYS A 140 -15.27 -1.23 10.35
N PHE A 141 -15.26 -0.49 9.23
CA PHE A 141 -14.11 -0.18 8.39
C PHE A 141 -14.00 1.35 8.26
N LEU A 142 -13.00 1.88 7.57
CA LEU A 142 -12.70 3.32 7.59
C LEU A 142 -13.89 4.21 7.20
N PHE A 143 -14.70 3.81 6.24
CA PHE A 143 -15.84 4.62 5.77
C PHE A 143 -17.17 3.87 5.69
N HIS A 144 -17.21 2.56 5.94
CA HIS A 144 -18.40 1.75 5.71
C HIS A 144 -18.44 0.52 6.65
N SER A 145 -19.55 -0.22 6.64
CA SER A 145 -19.69 -1.51 7.33
C SER A 145 -18.96 -2.66 6.63
N SER A 146 -18.59 -2.49 5.37
CA SER A 146 -17.77 -3.41 4.56
C SER A 146 -16.48 -2.71 4.12
N PRO A 147 -15.38 -3.45 3.87
CA PRO A 147 -14.11 -2.85 3.49
C PRO A 147 -14.20 -2.21 2.10
N LEU A 148 -13.54 -1.07 1.93
CA LEU A 148 -13.45 -0.31 0.69
C LEU A 148 -11.99 -0.25 0.20
N ILE A 149 -11.74 0.42 -0.94
CA ILE A 149 -10.39 0.55 -1.50
C ILE A 149 -9.41 1.19 -0.51
N SER A 150 -9.87 2.17 0.29
CA SER A 150 -9.03 2.82 1.31
C SER A 150 -8.53 1.86 2.38
N ASP A 151 -9.36 0.89 2.82
CA ASP A 151 -8.95 -0.12 3.79
C ASP A 151 -7.84 -0.98 3.22
N TYR A 152 -8.04 -1.52 2.02
CA TYR A 152 -7.03 -2.35 1.35
C TYR A 152 -5.75 -1.59 0.97
N ALA A 153 -5.87 -0.30 0.64
CA ALA A 153 -4.73 0.52 0.25
C ALA A 153 -3.85 0.90 1.44
N ILE A 154 -4.43 1.12 2.62
CA ILE A 154 -3.74 1.67 3.80
C ILE A 154 -3.17 0.56 4.70
N VAL A 155 -3.89 -0.55 4.90
CA VAL A 155 -3.47 -1.67 5.78
C VAL A 155 -2.03 -2.14 5.55
N PRO A 156 -1.49 -2.29 4.33
CA PRO A 156 -0.10 -2.72 4.15
C PRO A 156 0.93 -1.78 4.76
N PHE A 157 0.64 -0.49 4.85
CA PHE A 157 1.53 0.51 5.45
C PHE A 157 1.46 0.48 6.97
N ILE A 158 0.25 0.31 7.54
CA ILE A 158 0.08 0.10 8.98
C ILE A 158 0.78 -1.20 9.42
N ARG A 159 0.63 -2.27 8.63
CA ARG A 159 1.38 -3.51 8.83
C ARG A 159 2.88 -3.29 8.80
N GLN A 160 3.41 -2.48 7.88
CA GLN A 160 4.84 -2.17 7.83
C GLN A 160 5.29 -1.43 9.09
N PHE A 161 4.50 -0.49 9.60
CA PHE A 161 4.76 0.22 10.85
C PHE A 161 4.81 -0.74 12.04
N PHE A 162 3.81 -1.60 12.17
CA PHE A 162 3.77 -2.66 13.20
C PHE A 162 5.02 -3.53 13.19
N PHE A 163 5.45 -4.02 12.03
CA PHE A 163 6.63 -4.87 11.91
C PHE A 163 7.96 -4.12 12.06
N SER A 164 7.95 -2.80 12.03
CA SER A 164 9.16 -2.00 12.27
C SER A 164 9.53 -1.94 13.75
N ASP A 165 8.54 -1.97 14.65
CA ASP A 165 8.73 -2.06 16.10
C ASP A 165 7.41 -2.53 16.75
N LYS A 166 7.27 -3.85 16.90
CA LYS A 166 6.06 -4.48 17.46
C LYS A 166 5.77 -4.06 18.89
N SER A 167 6.82 -3.99 19.73
CA SER A 167 6.70 -3.60 21.13
C SER A 167 6.16 -2.18 21.24
N TYR A 168 6.73 -1.27 20.47
CA TYR A 168 6.25 0.10 20.44
C TYR A 168 4.79 0.20 19.95
N PHE A 169 4.46 -0.47 18.84
CA PHE A 169 3.10 -0.44 18.28
C PHE A 169 2.05 -0.91 19.30
N ASN A 170 2.32 -1.98 20.02
CA ASN A 170 1.39 -2.54 21.00
C ASN A 170 1.19 -1.65 22.24
N ASN A 171 2.08 -0.67 22.48
CA ASN A 171 2.02 0.28 23.58
C ASN A 171 1.52 1.68 23.17
N ILE A 172 1.11 1.88 21.92
CA ILE A 172 0.45 3.13 21.48
C ILE A 172 -0.94 3.20 22.12
N LYS A 173 -1.22 4.32 22.83
CA LYS A 173 -2.52 4.60 23.47
C LYS A 173 -3.42 5.45 22.57
#